data_2b7b2fe304136b06005adea96c07f0b0
#
_entry.id   2b7b2fe304136b06005adea96c07f0b0
#
_cell.length_a   1.000
_cell.length_b   1.000
_cell.length_c   1.000
_cell.angle_alpha   90.00
_cell.angle_beta   90.00
_cell.angle_gamma   90.00
#
_symmetry.space_group_name_H-M   'P 1'
#
loop_
_entity.id
_entity.type
_entity.pdbx_description
1 polymer ?
#
loop_
_entity_poly.entity_id
_entity_poly.type
_entity_poly.pdbx_seq_one_letter_code
_entity_poly.pdbx_strand_id
1 'polypeptide(L)'
;GVACWAGKTDINDRSIGIELVNPGHEFGYRPFPEPQMAALIDLGEAIRTRHPIPSHRVLGHSDVAPERKQDPGELFDWPRLARHGLGVWPRELAEPDTTPGLDWFLPRLERAGYCTNADPTALVTAFQRHFRPNAVTGAPDTGTAARLTGLLKVLGRAG
;
A
#
# COMPACT_ATOMS: atom_id res chain seq x y z
N GLY A 1 -6.98 1.16 -17.46
CA GLY A 1 -5.53 1.37 -17.37
C GLY A 1 -4.83 0.10 -16.89
N VAL A 2 -3.57 -0.05 -17.22
CA VAL A 2 -2.80 -1.23 -16.79
C VAL A 2 -2.51 -1.12 -15.29
N ALA A 3 -2.92 -2.11 -14.53
CA ALA A 3 -2.63 -2.28 -13.11
C ALA A 3 -2.08 -3.69 -12.90
N CYS A 4 -1.16 -3.87 -11.95
CA CYS A 4 -0.51 -5.15 -11.69
C CYS A 4 -0.33 -5.38 -10.19
N TRP A 5 -0.63 -6.60 -9.74
CA TRP A 5 -0.37 -7.02 -8.36
C TRP A 5 -0.14 -8.53 -8.29
N ALA A 6 0.91 -8.95 -7.60
CA ALA A 6 1.28 -10.36 -7.45
C ALA A 6 1.31 -11.12 -8.80
N GLY A 7 1.87 -10.49 -9.84
CA GLY A 7 1.98 -11.03 -11.18
C GLY A 7 0.67 -11.07 -11.99
N LYS A 8 -0.43 -10.49 -11.47
CA LYS A 8 -1.71 -10.40 -12.20
C LYS A 8 -1.89 -9.02 -12.80
N THR A 9 -2.27 -8.94 -14.08
CA THR A 9 -2.45 -7.70 -14.84
C THR A 9 -3.91 -7.35 -15.12
N ASP A 10 -4.83 -8.27 -14.87
CA ASP A 10 -6.28 -8.13 -15.03
C ASP A 10 -6.98 -7.68 -13.73
N ILE A 11 -6.38 -6.72 -13.01
CA ILE A 11 -6.82 -6.31 -11.68
C ILE A 11 -8.26 -5.77 -11.71
N ASN A 12 -8.65 -5.00 -12.74
CA ASN A 12 -10.00 -4.44 -12.83
C ASN A 12 -11.09 -5.52 -12.92
N ASP A 13 -10.79 -6.65 -13.57
CA ASP A 13 -11.77 -7.72 -13.82
C ASP A 13 -11.97 -8.61 -12.57
N ARG A 14 -11.09 -8.49 -11.57
CA ARG A 14 -11.08 -9.35 -10.38
C ARG A 14 -11.02 -8.57 -9.06
N SER A 15 -11.37 -7.29 -9.07
CA SER A 15 -11.37 -6.44 -7.89
C SER A 15 -12.66 -5.65 -7.74
N ILE A 16 -12.90 -5.16 -6.53
CA ILE A 16 -13.91 -4.16 -6.24
C ILE A 16 -13.16 -2.86 -5.98
N GLY A 17 -13.48 -1.82 -6.75
CA GLY A 17 -12.93 -0.48 -6.56
C GLY A 17 -13.85 0.36 -5.68
N ILE A 18 -13.25 1.11 -4.73
CA ILE A 18 -13.95 2.11 -3.93
C ILE A 18 -13.28 3.45 -4.18
N GLU A 19 -14.03 4.41 -4.68
CA GLU A 19 -13.57 5.78 -4.86
C GLU A 19 -13.97 6.64 -3.67
N LEU A 20 -12.99 7.39 -3.13
CA LEU A 20 -13.20 8.30 -2.00
C LEU A 20 -13.08 9.74 -2.48
N VAL A 21 -14.05 10.58 -2.11
CA VAL A 21 -14.01 12.01 -2.45
C VAL A 21 -12.86 12.68 -1.70
N ASN A 22 -11.88 13.15 -2.45
CA ASN A 22 -10.75 13.95 -1.99
C ASN A 22 -10.22 14.76 -3.17
N PRO A 23 -9.84 16.05 -3.01
CA PRO A 23 -9.32 16.83 -4.13
C PRO A 23 -8.04 16.31 -4.75
N GLY A 24 -7.29 15.44 -4.02
CA GLY A 24 -6.02 14.89 -4.50
C GLY A 24 -4.88 15.90 -4.49
N HIS A 25 -3.67 15.44 -4.81
CA HIS A 25 -2.43 16.23 -4.71
C HIS A 25 -2.46 17.50 -5.58
N GLU A 26 -3.14 17.46 -6.72
CA GLU A 26 -3.21 18.59 -7.65
C GLU A 26 -4.12 19.72 -7.15
N PHE A 27 -5.20 19.39 -6.41
CA PHE A 27 -6.25 20.36 -6.07
C PHE A 27 -6.41 20.59 -4.56
N GLY A 28 -5.39 20.38 -3.77
CA GLY A 28 -5.38 20.62 -2.33
C GLY A 28 -5.68 19.37 -1.51
N TYR A 29 -4.86 18.36 -1.67
CA TYR A 29 -4.90 17.10 -0.93
C TYR A 29 -4.94 17.34 0.58
N ARG A 30 -5.84 16.63 1.26
CA ARG A 30 -6.11 16.80 2.69
C ARG A 30 -6.49 15.46 3.35
N PRO A 31 -6.42 15.37 4.68
CA PRO A 31 -6.87 14.20 5.42
C PRO A 31 -8.34 13.86 5.10
N PHE A 32 -8.65 12.58 5.14
CA PHE A 32 -10.01 12.08 4.93
C PHE A 32 -10.85 12.34 6.18
N PRO A 33 -12.06 12.95 6.05
CA PRO A 33 -12.93 13.25 7.19
C PRO A 33 -13.36 11.99 7.94
N GLU A 34 -13.53 12.12 9.27
CA GLU A 34 -13.95 11.02 10.14
C GLU A 34 -15.20 10.26 9.65
N PRO A 35 -16.31 10.94 9.21
CA PRO A 35 -17.48 10.22 8.70
C PRO A 35 -17.18 9.39 7.44
N GLN A 36 -16.28 9.87 6.58
CA GLN A 36 -15.89 9.14 5.37
C GLN A 36 -15.09 7.89 5.70
N MET A 37 -14.15 7.98 6.65
CA MET A 37 -13.37 6.84 7.11
C MET A 37 -14.23 5.80 7.83
N ALA A 38 -15.20 6.23 8.64
CA ALA A 38 -16.16 5.32 9.27
C ALA A 38 -17.02 4.59 8.22
N ALA A 39 -17.60 5.32 7.27
CA ALA A 39 -18.40 4.73 6.19
C ALA A 39 -17.59 3.75 5.31
N LEU A 40 -16.31 4.06 5.06
CA LEU A 40 -15.41 3.16 4.34
C LEU A 40 -15.19 1.84 5.09
N ILE A 41 -15.02 1.90 6.42
CA ILE A 41 -14.85 0.72 7.25
C ILE A 41 -16.11 -0.13 7.21
N ASP A 42 -17.28 0.44 7.45
CA ASP A 42 -18.58 -0.26 7.41
C ASP A 42 -18.79 -0.93 6.04
N LEU A 43 -18.52 -0.21 4.95
CA LEU A 43 -18.62 -0.75 3.60
C LEU A 43 -17.62 -1.89 3.36
N GLY A 44 -16.38 -1.72 3.78
CA GLY A 44 -15.33 -2.72 3.63
C GLY A 44 -15.63 -4.01 4.39
N GLU A 45 -16.14 -3.90 5.62
CA GLU A 45 -16.59 -5.05 6.42
C GLU A 45 -17.77 -5.77 5.74
N ALA A 46 -18.76 -5.00 5.23
CA ALA A 46 -19.89 -5.56 4.48
C ALA A 46 -19.47 -6.28 3.20
N ILE A 47 -18.50 -5.75 2.47
CA ILE A 47 -17.92 -6.39 1.27
C ILE A 47 -17.24 -7.70 1.67
N ARG A 48 -16.41 -7.71 2.72
CA ARG A 48 -15.70 -8.92 3.17
C ARG A 48 -16.62 -10.02 3.70
N THR A 49 -17.78 -9.66 4.22
CA THR A 49 -18.81 -10.64 4.61
C THR A 49 -19.35 -11.39 3.39
N ARG A 50 -19.42 -10.74 2.24
CA ARG A 50 -19.94 -11.34 0.99
C ARG A 50 -18.85 -11.98 0.14
N HIS A 51 -17.63 -11.45 0.23
CA HIS A 51 -16.49 -11.84 -0.59
C HIS A 51 -15.29 -12.15 0.30
N PRO A 52 -14.71 -13.36 0.24
CA PRO A 52 -13.59 -13.77 1.11
C PRO A 52 -12.28 -13.10 0.66
N ILE A 53 -12.19 -11.77 0.78
CA ILE A 53 -11.02 -10.98 0.40
C ILE A 53 -10.03 -10.98 1.59
N PRO A 54 -8.82 -11.54 1.43
CA PRO A 54 -7.81 -11.49 2.48
C PRO A 54 -7.36 -10.05 2.76
N SER A 55 -7.05 -9.73 4.03
CA SER A 55 -6.64 -8.38 4.43
C SER A 55 -5.49 -7.81 3.59
N HIS A 56 -4.50 -8.63 3.22
CA HIS A 56 -3.38 -8.22 2.40
C HIS A 56 -3.71 -7.92 0.93
N ARG A 57 -4.97 -8.09 0.51
CA ARG A 57 -5.48 -7.71 -0.81
C ARG A 57 -6.37 -6.47 -0.78
N VAL A 58 -6.40 -5.76 0.33
CA VAL A 58 -6.95 -4.39 0.38
C VAL A 58 -5.80 -3.43 0.16
N LEU A 59 -5.81 -2.74 -0.96
CA LEU A 59 -4.66 -2.02 -1.52
C LEU A 59 -5.05 -0.61 -1.94
N GLY A 60 -4.07 0.28 -2.02
CA GLY A 60 -4.22 1.56 -2.68
C GLY A 60 -4.10 1.45 -4.20
N HIS A 61 -4.66 2.41 -4.92
CA HIS A 61 -4.50 2.47 -6.38
C HIS A 61 -3.03 2.65 -6.77
N SER A 62 -2.28 3.43 -6.00
CA SER A 62 -0.83 3.60 -6.17
C SER A 62 -0.03 2.29 -6.00
N ASP A 63 -0.51 1.34 -5.18
CA ASP A 63 0.19 0.05 -5.02
C ASP A 63 0.14 -0.78 -6.30
N VAL A 64 -0.98 -0.74 -7.02
CA VAL A 64 -1.21 -1.56 -8.23
C VAL A 64 -0.87 -0.83 -9.53
N ALA A 65 -0.68 0.49 -9.49
CA ALA A 65 -0.35 1.33 -10.64
C ALA A 65 0.61 2.47 -10.27
N PRO A 66 1.82 2.16 -9.75
CA PRO A 66 2.72 3.13 -9.09
C PRO A 66 3.15 4.29 -9.97
N GLU A 67 3.30 4.09 -11.29
CA GLU A 67 3.73 5.13 -12.23
C GLU A 67 2.61 6.11 -12.61
N ARG A 68 1.35 5.74 -12.37
CA ARG A 68 0.20 6.50 -12.88
C ARG A 68 -0.70 7.06 -11.79
N LYS A 69 -0.63 6.48 -10.60
CA LYS A 69 -1.58 6.74 -9.52
C LYS A 69 -0.88 7.11 -8.23
N GLN A 70 -1.50 8.05 -7.51
CA GLN A 70 -1.02 8.50 -6.20
C GLN A 70 -2.05 8.20 -5.09
N ASP A 71 -3.30 8.00 -5.46
CA ASP A 71 -4.40 7.76 -4.52
C ASP A 71 -4.30 6.39 -3.83
N PRO A 72 -4.76 6.27 -2.58
CA PRO A 72 -5.38 7.31 -1.76
C PRO A 72 -4.37 8.32 -1.16
N GLY A 73 -3.08 8.12 -1.30
CA GLY A 73 -2.03 9.02 -0.85
C GLY A 73 -1.61 8.80 0.61
N GLU A 74 -0.63 9.61 1.04
CA GLU A 74 0.03 9.49 2.34
C GLU A 74 -0.80 9.95 3.54
N LEU A 75 -1.88 10.73 3.34
CA LEU A 75 -2.78 11.15 4.42
C LEU A 75 -3.93 10.15 4.69
N PHE A 76 -3.92 9.02 3.99
CA PHE A 76 -4.91 7.97 4.20
C PHE A 76 -4.54 7.10 5.42
N ASP A 77 -5.49 6.88 6.33
CA ASP A 77 -5.26 6.18 7.60
C ASP A 77 -5.27 4.64 7.44
N TRP A 78 -4.25 4.10 6.77
CA TRP A 78 -4.04 2.66 6.64
C TRP A 78 -3.94 1.92 7.97
N PRO A 79 -3.27 2.46 9.03
CA PRO A 79 -3.26 1.82 10.35
C PRO A 79 -4.66 1.60 10.93
N ARG A 80 -5.57 2.54 10.71
CA ARG A 80 -6.96 2.44 11.16
C ARG A 80 -7.68 1.31 10.43
N LEU A 81 -7.61 1.26 9.10
CA LEU A 81 -8.22 0.20 8.32
C LEU A 81 -7.69 -1.19 8.71
N ALA A 82 -6.39 -1.31 8.93
CA ALA A 82 -5.77 -2.57 9.33
C ALA A 82 -6.29 -3.09 10.68
N ARG A 83 -6.67 -2.22 11.63
CA ARG A 83 -7.33 -2.63 12.88
C ARG A 83 -8.69 -3.30 12.68
N HIS A 84 -9.35 -3.00 11.56
CA HIS A 84 -10.61 -3.61 11.12
C HIS A 84 -10.41 -4.76 10.14
N GLY A 85 -9.17 -5.21 9.94
CA GLY A 85 -8.83 -6.26 8.97
C GLY A 85 -8.92 -5.82 7.51
N LEU A 86 -9.05 -4.53 7.24
CA LEU A 86 -9.06 -3.93 5.91
C LEU A 86 -7.64 -3.40 5.59
N GLY A 87 -6.84 -4.27 5.01
CA GLY A 87 -5.42 -4.01 4.82
C GLY A 87 -4.56 -4.63 5.92
N VAL A 88 -3.25 -4.49 5.78
CA VAL A 88 -2.24 -4.94 6.75
C VAL A 88 -1.34 -3.77 7.12
N TRP A 89 -0.89 -3.74 8.39
CA TRP A 89 0.03 -2.71 8.85
C TRP A 89 1.09 -3.34 9.75
N PRO A 90 2.37 -3.32 9.36
CA PRO A 90 3.45 -3.86 10.17
C PRO A 90 3.68 -2.99 11.41
N ARG A 91 3.70 -3.60 12.60
CA ARG A 91 3.89 -2.92 13.88
C ARG A 91 5.30 -3.10 14.44
N GLU A 92 5.86 -4.29 14.29
CA GLU A 92 7.22 -4.59 14.73
C GLU A 92 8.20 -4.21 13.63
N LEU A 93 9.06 -3.26 13.93
CA LEU A 93 10.02 -2.72 12.99
C LEU A 93 11.42 -2.82 13.61
N ALA A 94 12.36 -3.38 12.84
CA ALA A 94 13.77 -3.36 13.15
C ALA A 94 14.50 -2.70 11.97
N GLU A 95 15.05 -1.52 12.21
CA GLU A 95 15.82 -0.82 11.20
C GLU A 95 17.19 -1.49 11.03
N PRO A 96 17.67 -1.69 9.81
CA PRO A 96 19.04 -2.12 9.55
C PRO A 96 20.02 -0.99 9.86
N ASP A 97 21.26 -1.34 10.21
CA ASP A 97 22.32 -0.37 10.53
C ASP A 97 22.70 0.51 9.33
N THR A 98 22.48 0.02 8.13
CA THR A 98 22.80 0.73 6.88
C THR A 98 21.63 0.69 5.92
N THR A 99 21.49 1.73 5.09
CA THR A 99 20.47 1.78 4.02
C THR A 99 20.78 0.74 2.95
N PRO A 100 19.89 -0.25 2.74
CA PRO A 100 20.05 -1.20 1.64
C PRO A 100 19.83 -0.52 0.27
N GLY A 101 20.45 -1.06 -0.78
CA GLY A 101 20.26 -0.62 -2.15
C GLY A 101 18.98 -1.15 -2.81
N LEU A 102 18.71 -0.72 -4.05
CA LEU A 102 17.55 -1.18 -4.83
C LEU A 102 17.58 -2.69 -5.11
N ASP A 103 18.75 -3.29 -5.23
CA ASP A 103 18.97 -4.73 -5.37
C ASP A 103 18.43 -5.53 -4.17
N TRP A 104 18.41 -4.94 -2.99
CA TRP A 104 17.78 -5.50 -1.82
C TRP A 104 16.26 -5.25 -1.80
N PHE A 105 15.82 -4.05 -2.22
CA PHE A 105 14.41 -3.64 -2.16
C PHE A 105 13.54 -4.34 -3.20
N LEU A 106 13.95 -4.35 -4.47
CA LEU A 106 13.09 -4.82 -5.57
C LEU A 106 12.62 -6.26 -5.40
N PRO A 107 13.48 -7.26 -5.09
CA PRO A 107 12.99 -8.62 -4.88
C PRO A 107 12.05 -8.75 -3.68
N ARG A 108 12.18 -7.88 -2.68
CA ARG A 108 11.31 -7.88 -1.49
C ARG A 108 9.97 -7.20 -1.75
N LEU A 109 9.94 -6.14 -2.55
CA LEU A 109 8.71 -5.53 -3.04
C LEU A 109 7.91 -6.53 -3.90
N GLU A 110 8.58 -7.28 -4.76
CA GLU A 110 7.94 -8.35 -5.53
C GLU A 110 7.32 -9.41 -4.61
N ARG A 111 8.04 -9.86 -3.60
CA ARG A 111 7.52 -10.79 -2.59
C ARG A 111 6.35 -10.20 -1.79
N ALA A 112 6.30 -8.89 -1.59
CA ALA A 112 5.17 -8.21 -0.97
C ALA A 112 3.95 -8.15 -1.91
N GLY A 113 4.15 -8.24 -3.22
CA GLY A 113 3.10 -8.27 -4.25
C GLY A 113 3.23 -7.20 -5.32
N TYR A 114 4.16 -6.25 -5.19
CA TYR A 114 4.39 -5.21 -6.19
C TYR A 114 4.95 -5.82 -7.48
N CYS A 115 4.53 -5.30 -8.63
CA CYS A 115 5.06 -5.73 -9.92
C CYS A 115 6.29 -4.88 -10.27
N THR A 116 7.46 -5.51 -10.24
CA THR A 116 8.77 -4.83 -10.36
C THR A 116 9.20 -4.49 -11.79
N ASN A 117 8.29 -4.58 -12.75
CA ASN A 117 8.48 -4.06 -14.10
C ASN A 117 8.22 -2.54 -14.24
N ALA A 118 7.76 -1.89 -13.16
CA ALA A 118 7.61 -0.44 -13.07
C ALA A 118 8.93 0.25 -12.68
N ASP A 119 8.99 1.57 -12.84
CA ASP A 119 10.15 2.37 -12.40
C ASP A 119 10.45 2.16 -10.90
N PRO A 120 11.71 1.87 -10.52
CA PRO A 120 12.07 1.62 -9.13
C PRO A 120 11.73 2.76 -8.17
N THR A 121 11.88 4.02 -8.59
CA THR A 121 11.52 5.19 -7.78
C THR A 121 10.02 5.26 -7.56
N ALA A 122 9.22 4.97 -8.59
CA ALA A 122 7.77 4.92 -8.47
C ALA A 122 7.31 3.80 -7.52
N LEU A 123 7.95 2.64 -7.57
CA LEU A 123 7.68 1.51 -6.66
C LEU A 123 7.97 1.85 -5.21
N VAL A 124 9.15 2.43 -4.93
CA VAL A 124 9.52 2.86 -3.58
C VAL A 124 8.58 3.96 -3.09
N THR A 125 8.23 4.93 -3.95
CA THR A 125 7.27 5.99 -3.63
C THR A 125 5.89 5.44 -3.26
N ALA A 126 5.35 4.51 -4.05
CA ALA A 126 4.05 3.88 -3.77
C ALA A 126 4.08 3.11 -2.45
N PHE A 127 5.12 2.32 -2.21
CA PHE A 127 5.32 1.62 -0.94
C PHE A 127 5.38 2.59 0.25
N GLN A 128 6.12 3.69 0.13
CA GLN A 128 6.23 4.71 1.17
C GLN A 128 4.89 5.41 1.44
N ARG A 129 4.12 5.76 0.41
CA ARG A 129 2.76 6.32 0.59
C ARG A 129 1.86 5.43 1.44
N HIS A 130 1.93 4.13 1.23
CA HIS A 130 1.12 3.18 1.98
C HIS A 130 1.69 2.92 3.38
N PHE A 131 2.97 2.58 3.49
CA PHE A 131 3.57 2.01 4.71
C PHE A 131 4.48 2.96 5.49
N ARG A 132 4.87 4.09 4.90
CA ARG A 132 5.73 5.10 5.50
C ARG A 132 5.33 6.53 5.11
N PRO A 133 4.08 6.93 5.39
CA PRO A 133 3.48 8.17 4.87
C PRO A 133 4.18 9.45 5.33
N ASN A 134 4.95 9.43 6.40
CA ASN A 134 5.72 10.56 6.91
C ASN A 134 7.07 10.78 6.22
N ALA A 135 7.45 9.92 5.25
CA ALA A 135 8.71 10.04 4.50
C ALA A 135 8.57 9.43 3.10
N VAL A 136 7.80 10.12 2.25
CA VAL A 136 7.58 9.75 0.84
C VAL A 136 8.63 10.45 -0.01
N THR A 137 9.78 9.81 -0.20
CA THR A 137 10.95 10.38 -0.89
C THR A 137 11.24 9.72 -2.23
N GLY A 138 10.71 8.52 -2.48
CA GLY A 138 11.03 7.69 -3.63
C GLY A 138 12.43 7.04 -3.57
N ALA A 139 13.19 7.32 -2.52
CA ALA A 139 14.52 6.76 -2.30
C ALA A 139 14.50 5.70 -1.19
N PRO A 140 15.29 4.63 -1.31
CA PRO A 140 15.51 3.68 -0.23
C PRO A 140 16.08 4.37 1.02
N ASP A 141 15.61 3.93 2.21
CA ASP A 141 16.17 4.30 3.51
C ASP A 141 15.91 3.19 4.55
N THR A 142 16.55 3.30 5.72
CA THR A 142 16.46 2.29 6.79
C THR A 142 15.03 2.10 7.30
N GLY A 143 14.26 3.19 7.45
CA GLY A 143 12.87 3.11 7.89
C GLY A 143 11.96 2.45 6.86
N THR A 144 12.18 2.68 5.56
CA THR A 144 11.46 1.97 4.48
C THR A 144 11.81 0.49 4.50
N ALA A 145 13.09 0.15 4.72
CA ALA A 145 13.54 -1.24 4.84
C ALA A 145 12.90 -1.95 6.04
N ALA A 146 12.83 -1.29 7.18
CA ALA A 146 12.15 -1.80 8.38
C ALA A 146 10.67 -2.10 8.13
N ARG A 147 9.95 -1.19 7.46
CA ARG A 147 8.55 -1.37 7.07
C ARG A 147 8.38 -2.56 6.13
N LEU A 148 9.21 -2.69 5.11
CA LEU A 148 9.15 -3.79 4.15
C LEU A 148 9.44 -5.14 4.80
N THR A 149 10.45 -5.20 5.66
CA THR A 149 10.75 -6.41 6.46
C THR A 149 9.57 -6.78 7.35
N GLY A 150 8.99 -5.81 8.06
CA GLY A 150 7.82 -6.02 8.90
C GLY A 150 6.61 -6.50 8.10
N LEU A 151 6.36 -5.92 6.92
CA LEU A 151 5.29 -6.35 6.03
C LEU A 151 5.46 -7.81 5.60
N LEU A 152 6.67 -8.19 5.18
CA LEU A 152 6.94 -9.57 4.78
C LEU A 152 6.74 -10.58 5.92
N LYS A 153 7.08 -10.20 7.17
CA LYS A 153 6.76 -11.02 8.36
C LYS A 153 5.26 -11.22 8.52
N VAL A 154 4.47 -10.13 8.46
CA VAL A 154 3.00 -10.19 8.56
C VAL A 154 2.39 -11.07 7.45
N LEU A 155 2.97 -11.03 6.25
CA LEU A 155 2.54 -11.84 5.11
C LEU A 155 3.00 -13.32 5.19
N GLY A 156 3.82 -13.69 6.17
CA GLY A 156 4.44 -15.03 6.23
C GLY A 156 5.44 -15.27 5.09
N ARG A 157 6.07 -14.22 4.58
CA ARG A 157 6.98 -14.25 3.42
C ARG A 157 8.40 -13.77 3.77
N ALA A 158 8.71 -13.65 5.08
CA ALA A 158 10.04 -13.36 5.57
C ALA A 158 10.90 -14.61 5.41
N GLY A 159 11.98 -14.54 4.63
CA GLY A 159 12.90 -15.63 4.36
C GLY A 159 13.91 -15.22 3.33
#